data_2eb3a2e887e33a13504c4f16fc2ab509
#
_entry.id   2eb3a2e887e33a13504c4f16fc2ab509
#
_cell.length_a   1.000
_cell.length_b   1.000
_cell.length_c   1.000
_cell.angle_alpha   90.00
_cell.angle_beta   90.00
_cell.angle_gamma   90.00
#
_symmetry.space_group_name_H-M   'P 1'
#
loop_
_entity.id
_entity.type
_entity.pdbx_description
1 polymer ?
#
loop_
_entity_poly.entity_id
_entity_poly.type
_entity_poly.pdbx_seq_one_letter_code
_entity_poly.pdbx_strand_id
1 'polypeptide(L)'
;VLALLYVGGKFRVHNRLFFYIGGFIVWLLFLESGIHPTIAGVLIAFTVPARPVVKLDDFTCDMTGYLNMLDYTEVRQSRKAEVLTPTQIQVLNNIHTLADKTISPLQTIADKLHPLVNYVILPLFAFVNAGVTFGDIQPQTLVNVPLAVFVGLFVGKTLGIFSFSYLFACTPFASMPTGMSKRNLFGVSMLGGIGFTVALFIANLSFDGSTAAGADLLNQAKLGVFTGSFIS
;
A
#
# COMPACT_ATOMS: atom_id res chain seq x y z
N VAL A 1 -22.34 -7.12 6.65
CA VAL A 1 -21.09 -6.80 7.38
C VAL A 1 -20.44 -5.53 6.82
N LEU A 2 -20.25 -5.39 5.50
CA LEU A 2 -19.68 -4.16 4.88
C LEU A 2 -20.45 -2.88 5.27
N ALA A 3 -21.79 -2.92 5.22
CA ALA A 3 -22.62 -1.79 5.66
C ALA A 3 -22.39 -1.45 7.14
N LEU A 4 -22.21 -2.44 8.00
CA LEU A 4 -21.92 -2.26 9.41
C LEU A 4 -20.54 -1.64 9.63
N LEU A 5 -19.52 -2.07 8.87
CA LEU A 5 -18.20 -1.46 8.90
C LEU A 5 -18.23 0.00 8.43
N TYR A 6 -18.96 0.28 7.35
CA TYR A 6 -19.14 1.64 6.85
C TYR A 6 -19.84 2.57 7.85
N VAL A 7 -20.92 2.09 8.46
CA VAL A 7 -21.65 2.80 9.51
C VAL A 7 -20.75 3.01 10.73
N GLY A 8 -19.99 1.99 11.16
CA GLY A 8 -19.00 2.11 12.23
C GLY A 8 -17.94 3.17 11.92
N GLY A 9 -17.43 3.22 10.68
CA GLY A 9 -16.53 4.26 10.22
C GLY A 9 -17.14 5.67 10.28
N LYS A 10 -18.41 5.80 9.89
CA LYS A 10 -19.16 7.07 9.94
C LYS A 10 -19.43 7.54 11.38
N PHE A 11 -19.71 6.63 12.29
CA PHE A 11 -19.87 6.92 13.73
C PHE A 11 -18.54 7.07 14.48
N ARG A 12 -17.41 7.17 13.75
CA ARG A 12 -16.09 7.37 14.32
C ARG A 12 -15.67 6.30 15.33
N VAL A 13 -15.98 5.04 15.06
CA VAL A 13 -15.41 3.93 15.83
C VAL A 13 -13.91 3.89 15.58
N HIS A 14 -13.13 4.24 16.61
CA HIS A 14 -11.65 4.31 16.53
C HIS A 14 -10.98 2.99 16.92
N ASN A 15 -11.77 2.01 17.35
CA ASN A 15 -11.22 0.71 17.71
C ASN A 15 -10.75 -0.02 16.45
N ARG A 16 -9.43 -0.10 16.27
CA ARG A 16 -8.78 -0.77 15.13
C ARG A 16 -9.18 -2.24 15.04
N LEU A 17 -9.40 -2.89 16.20
CA LEU A 17 -9.80 -4.29 16.28
C LEU A 17 -11.15 -4.55 15.59
N PHE A 18 -12.08 -3.58 15.65
CA PHE A 18 -13.36 -3.65 14.95
C PHE A 18 -13.18 -3.80 13.44
N PHE A 19 -12.28 -3.03 12.84
CA PHE A 19 -11.99 -3.10 11.40
C PHE A 19 -11.21 -4.36 11.02
N TYR A 20 -10.30 -4.85 11.88
CA TYR A 20 -9.59 -6.11 11.64
C TYR A 20 -10.52 -7.31 11.67
N ILE A 21 -11.35 -7.44 12.72
CA ILE A 21 -12.30 -8.56 12.84
C ILE A 21 -13.36 -8.48 11.76
N GLY A 22 -13.98 -7.32 11.57
CA GLY A 22 -15.00 -7.13 10.54
C GLY A 22 -14.46 -7.33 9.13
N GLY A 23 -13.24 -6.87 8.87
CA GLY A 23 -12.54 -7.08 7.61
C GLY A 23 -12.25 -8.56 7.34
N PHE A 24 -11.79 -9.30 8.34
CA PHE A 24 -11.55 -10.73 8.23
C PHE A 24 -12.85 -11.52 7.93
N ILE A 25 -13.96 -11.16 8.59
CA ILE A 25 -15.27 -11.79 8.32
C ILE A 25 -15.72 -11.49 6.88
N VAL A 26 -15.59 -10.24 6.41
CA VAL A 26 -15.91 -9.89 5.02
C VAL A 26 -15.05 -10.66 4.04
N TRP A 27 -13.77 -10.79 4.30
CA TRP A 27 -12.84 -11.53 3.45
C TRP A 27 -13.24 -13.02 3.36
N LEU A 28 -13.58 -13.68 4.49
CA LEU A 28 -14.06 -15.05 4.50
C LEU A 28 -15.36 -15.22 3.70
N LEU A 29 -16.32 -14.30 3.86
CA LEU A 29 -17.59 -14.35 3.13
C LEU A 29 -17.38 -14.20 1.62
N PHE A 30 -16.44 -13.39 1.19
CA PHE A 30 -16.09 -13.26 -0.23
C PHE A 30 -15.42 -14.54 -0.74
N LEU A 31 -14.54 -15.16 0.04
CA LEU A 31 -13.89 -16.41 -0.31
C LEU A 31 -14.93 -17.52 -0.55
N GLU A 32 -15.92 -17.66 0.33
CA GLU A 32 -17.00 -18.66 0.22
C GLU A 32 -17.99 -18.34 -0.90
N SER A 33 -18.16 -17.06 -1.27
CA SER A 33 -19.10 -16.67 -2.32
C SER A 33 -18.57 -16.84 -3.75
N GLY A 34 -17.29 -17.26 -3.91
CA GLY A 34 -16.63 -17.38 -5.21
C GLY A 34 -16.23 -16.04 -5.83
N ILE A 35 -16.46 -14.92 -5.15
CA ILE A 35 -15.96 -13.60 -5.57
C ILE A 35 -14.50 -13.47 -5.14
N HIS A 36 -13.69 -12.87 -6.01
CA HIS A 36 -12.26 -12.76 -5.75
C HIS A 36 -11.98 -12.01 -4.43
N PRO A 37 -11.25 -12.60 -3.45
CA PRO A 37 -11.04 -12.02 -2.12
C PRO A 37 -10.33 -10.68 -2.11
N THR A 38 -9.60 -10.31 -3.17
CA THR A 38 -8.94 -9.01 -3.29
C THR A 38 -9.94 -7.85 -3.35
N ILE A 39 -11.13 -8.08 -3.93
CA ILE A 39 -12.20 -7.07 -3.97
C ILE A 39 -12.67 -6.75 -2.56
N ALA A 40 -12.75 -7.75 -1.68
CA ALA A 40 -13.07 -7.53 -0.27
C ALA A 40 -12.10 -6.56 0.40
N GLY A 41 -10.78 -6.71 0.17
CA GLY A 41 -9.76 -5.81 0.71
C GLY A 41 -9.96 -4.36 0.29
N VAL A 42 -10.27 -4.11 -0.98
CA VAL A 42 -10.54 -2.77 -1.51
C VAL A 42 -11.80 -2.17 -0.86
N LEU A 43 -12.89 -2.94 -0.80
CA LEU A 43 -14.14 -2.48 -0.19
C LEU A 43 -13.99 -2.19 1.31
N ILE A 44 -13.24 -3.02 2.05
CA ILE A 44 -12.93 -2.80 3.46
C ILE A 44 -12.13 -1.49 3.62
N ALA A 45 -11.13 -1.25 2.78
CA ALA A 45 -10.33 -0.04 2.84
C ALA A 45 -11.18 1.25 2.73
N PHE A 46 -12.22 1.24 1.90
CA PHE A 46 -13.17 2.37 1.80
C PHE A 46 -14.05 2.55 3.04
N THR A 47 -14.20 1.55 3.89
CA THR A 47 -15.00 1.67 5.13
C THR A 47 -14.21 2.25 6.29
N VAL A 48 -12.88 2.20 6.24
CA VAL A 48 -12.01 2.70 7.32
C VAL A 48 -11.95 4.22 7.28
N PRO A 49 -12.17 4.92 8.41
CA PRO A 49 -12.15 6.37 8.44
C PRO A 49 -10.74 6.93 8.17
N ALA A 50 -10.64 7.77 7.16
CA ALA A 50 -9.39 8.45 6.76
C ALA A 50 -9.15 9.75 7.52
N ARG A 51 -10.15 10.27 8.26
CA ARG A 51 -10.04 11.54 8.97
C ARG A 51 -9.60 11.31 10.42
N PRO A 52 -8.65 12.09 10.93
CA PRO A 52 -8.27 12.04 12.35
C PRO A 52 -9.41 12.55 13.24
N VAL A 53 -9.35 12.21 14.51
CA VAL A 53 -10.29 12.72 15.54
C VAL A 53 -9.95 14.14 15.93
N VAL A 54 -8.66 14.38 16.18
CA VAL A 54 -8.07 15.65 16.57
C VAL A 54 -7.39 16.26 15.35
N LYS A 55 -7.69 17.52 15.08
CA LYS A 55 -7.01 18.25 14.00
C LYS A 55 -5.59 18.62 14.43
N LEU A 56 -4.71 18.85 13.47
CA LEU A 56 -3.32 19.19 13.75
C LEU A 56 -3.17 20.51 14.52
N ASP A 57 -4.06 21.48 14.27
CA ASP A 57 -4.06 22.77 14.99
C ASP A 57 -4.42 22.59 16.47
N ASP A 58 -5.45 21.78 16.75
CA ASP A 58 -5.87 21.46 18.12
C ASP A 58 -4.77 20.64 18.83
N PHE A 59 -4.13 19.71 18.11
CA PHE A 59 -3.00 18.93 18.62
C PHE A 59 -1.85 19.83 19.07
N THR A 60 -1.46 20.82 18.27
CA THR A 60 -0.34 21.72 18.60
C THR A 60 -0.65 22.58 19.84
N CYS A 61 -1.89 23.01 19.98
CA CYS A 61 -2.36 23.77 21.15
C CYS A 61 -2.31 22.93 22.44
N ASP A 62 -2.93 21.73 22.39
CA ASP A 62 -2.96 20.82 23.54
C ASP A 62 -1.57 20.32 23.92
N MET A 63 -0.72 20.01 22.92
CA MET A 63 0.66 19.58 23.11
C MET A 63 1.48 20.64 23.85
N THR A 64 1.32 21.92 23.48
CA THR A 64 1.98 23.03 24.18
C THR A 64 1.55 23.09 25.64
N GLY A 65 0.26 22.87 25.93
CA GLY A 65 -0.26 22.80 27.29
C GLY A 65 0.39 21.66 28.09
N TYR A 66 0.49 20.45 27.53
CA TYR A 66 1.13 19.32 28.21
C TYR A 66 2.64 19.52 28.41
N LEU A 67 3.34 20.12 27.45
CA LEU A 67 4.76 20.44 27.59
C LEU A 67 5.00 21.46 28.71
N ASN A 68 4.16 22.48 28.83
CA ASN A 68 4.25 23.44 29.91
C ASN A 68 4.01 22.80 31.28
N MET A 69 3.19 21.77 31.39
CA MET A 69 3.00 21.01 32.63
C MET A 69 4.24 20.22 33.03
N LEU A 70 5.06 19.77 32.05
CA LEU A 70 6.30 19.04 32.29
C LEU A 70 7.46 19.98 32.67
N ASP A 71 7.47 21.22 32.16
CA ASP A 71 8.69 22.05 32.11
C ASP A 71 8.97 22.84 33.41
N TYR A 72 7.98 23.10 34.24
CA TYR A 72 8.14 24.19 35.20
C TYR A 72 8.49 23.83 36.64
N THR A 73 8.33 22.60 37.12
CA THR A 73 8.54 22.37 38.58
C THR A 73 9.37 21.14 38.93
N GLU A 74 9.40 20.12 38.10
CA GLU A 74 9.94 18.80 38.50
C GLU A 74 11.21 18.39 37.77
N VAL A 75 11.43 18.87 36.52
CA VAL A 75 12.62 18.50 35.74
C VAL A 75 13.90 19.06 36.36
N ARG A 76 13.84 20.21 37.03
CA ARG A 76 14.99 20.83 37.70
C ARG A 76 15.35 20.14 39.02
N GLN A 77 14.38 19.56 39.71
CA GLN A 77 14.63 18.78 40.95
C GLN A 77 15.03 17.32 40.64
N SER A 78 14.59 16.76 39.49
CA SER A 78 14.75 15.37 39.15
C SER A 78 16.02 15.07 38.35
N ARG A 79 16.99 15.97 38.23
CA ARG A 79 18.29 15.71 37.58
C ARG A 79 19.09 14.52 38.15
N LYS A 80 18.59 13.90 39.24
CA LYS A 80 19.21 12.71 39.89
C LYS A 80 18.26 11.51 39.97
N ALA A 81 17.00 11.60 39.55
CA ALA A 81 16.06 10.51 39.65
C ALA A 81 15.97 9.76 38.31
N GLU A 82 16.39 8.50 38.29
CA GLU A 82 16.27 7.59 37.13
C GLU A 82 14.83 7.16 36.86
N VAL A 83 13.87 7.48 37.71
CA VAL A 83 12.47 7.05 37.63
C VAL A 83 11.55 8.25 37.53
N LEU A 84 10.63 8.20 36.56
CA LEU A 84 9.62 9.23 36.33
C LEU A 84 8.59 9.26 37.47
N THR A 85 8.12 10.44 37.81
CA THR A 85 7.02 10.60 38.78
C THR A 85 5.68 10.15 38.18
N PRO A 86 4.68 9.76 39.03
CA PRO A 86 3.36 9.39 38.49
C PRO A 86 2.71 10.48 37.65
N THR A 87 2.92 11.75 37.99
CA THR A 87 2.41 12.91 37.23
C THR A 87 3.05 12.99 35.84
N GLN A 88 4.38 12.81 35.76
CA GLN A 88 5.08 12.80 34.49
C GLN A 88 4.61 11.66 33.59
N ILE A 89 4.41 10.46 34.17
CA ILE A 89 3.87 9.30 33.44
C ILE A 89 2.49 9.60 32.91
N GLN A 90 1.64 10.24 33.71
CA GLN A 90 0.28 10.62 33.29
C GLN A 90 0.29 11.62 32.14
N VAL A 91 1.13 12.66 32.19
CA VAL A 91 1.28 13.63 31.11
C VAL A 91 1.79 12.96 29.83
N LEU A 92 2.78 12.09 29.93
CA LEU A 92 3.29 11.33 28.77
C LEU A 92 2.22 10.43 28.16
N ASN A 93 1.41 9.76 28.98
CA ASN A 93 0.29 8.96 28.51
C ASN A 93 -0.78 9.81 27.82
N ASN A 94 -1.06 11.01 28.31
CA ASN A 94 -1.97 11.95 27.67
C ASN A 94 -1.44 12.41 26.30
N ILE A 95 -0.15 12.74 26.21
CA ILE A 95 0.54 13.08 24.95
C ILE A 95 0.44 11.92 23.95
N HIS A 96 0.73 10.69 24.40
CA HIS A 96 0.61 9.50 23.56
C HIS A 96 -0.82 9.30 23.03
N THR A 97 -1.81 9.44 23.92
CA THR A 97 -3.23 9.33 23.55
C THR A 97 -3.66 10.42 22.56
N LEU A 98 -3.17 11.64 22.76
CA LEU A 98 -3.44 12.77 21.87
C LEU A 98 -2.83 12.53 20.48
N ALA A 99 -1.57 12.07 20.41
CA ALA A 99 -0.90 11.71 19.17
C ALA A 99 -1.64 10.60 18.44
N ASP A 100 -2.06 9.56 19.13
CA ASP A 100 -2.85 8.45 18.56
C ASP A 100 -4.20 8.91 17.96
N LYS A 101 -4.84 9.93 18.55
CA LYS A 101 -6.09 10.51 18.04
C LYS A 101 -5.89 11.45 16.85
N THR A 102 -4.69 11.97 16.68
CA THR A 102 -4.33 12.88 15.57
C THR A 102 -3.98 12.10 14.30
N ILE A 103 -3.54 10.83 14.44
CA ILE A 103 -3.29 9.97 13.30
C ILE A 103 -4.60 9.25 12.92
N SER A 104 -4.95 9.26 11.64
CA SER A 104 -6.16 8.57 11.19
C SER A 104 -6.05 7.05 11.36
N PRO A 105 -7.16 6.34 11.68
CA PRO A 105 -7.15 4.88 11.76
C PRO A 105 -6.65 4.22 10.48
N LEU A 106 -7.02 4.75 9.31
CA LEU A 106 -6.57 4.26 8.01
C LEU A 106 -5.05 4.31 7.89
N GLN A 107 -4.44 5.45 8.23
CA GLN A 107 -2.99 5.63 8.16
C GLN A 107 -2.27 4.69 9.13
N THR A 108 -2.75 4.58 10.36
CA THR A 108 -2.15 3.66 11.35
C THR A 108 -2.21 2.19 10.90
N ILE A 109 -3.32 1.78 10.27
CA ILE A 109 -3.45 0.41 9.72
C ILE A 109 -2.48 0.24 8.55
N ALA A 110 -2.41 1.19 7.64
CA ALA A 110 -1.50 1.15 6.49
C ALA A 110 -0.03 1.05 6.96
N ASP A 111 0.39 1.91 7.89
CA ASP A 111 1.78 1.93 8.41
C ASP A 111 2.16 0.62 9.12
N LYS A 112 1.22 0.01 9.85
CA LYS A 112 1.45 -1.27 10.52
C LYS A 112 1.48 -2.46 9.57
N LEU A 113 0.68 -2.42 8.49
CA LEU A 113 0.66 -3.48 7.48
C LEU A 113 1.84 -3.38 6.51
N HIS A 114 2.36 -2.18 6.29
CA HIS A 114 3.42 -1.94 5.31
C HIS A 114 4.68 -2.83 5.50
N PRO A 115 5.27 -2.98 6.71
CA PRO A 115 6.41 -3.88 6.89
C PRO A 115 6.04 -5.35 6.67
N LEU A 116 4.87 -5.79 7.14
CA LEU A 116 4.39 -7.16 6.92
C LEU A 116 4.21 -7.46 5.43
N VAL A 117 3.62 -6.52 4.70
CA VAL A 117 3.43 -6.66 3.25
C VAL A 117 4.76 -6.71 2.53
N ASN A 118 5.68 -5.78 2.81
CA ASN A 118 6.92 -5.66 2.06
C ASN A 118 7.95 -6.74 2.38
N TYR A 119 8.05 -7.17 3.64
CA TYR A 119 9.09 -8.11 4.06
C TYR A 119 8.63 -9.57 4.12
N VAL A 120 7.33 -9.83 4.19
CA VAL A 120 6.79 -11.19 4.28
C VAL A 120 5.91 -11.53 3.09
N ILE A 121 4.84 -10.74 2.86
CA ILE A 121 3.83 -11.11 1.87
C ILE A 121 4.38 -11.00 0.45
N LEU A 122 5.04 -9.88 0.08
CA LEU A 122 5.56 -9.69 -1.26
C LEU A 122 6.67 -10.69 -1.63
N PRO A 123 7.67 -10.98 -0.78
CA PRO A 123 8.66 -12.02 -1.08
C PRO A 123 8.04 -13.41 -1.20
N LEU A 124 7.11 -13.78 -0.31
CA LEU A 124 6.43 -15.07 -0.37
C LEU A 124 5.55 -15.17 -1.63
N PHE A 125 4.81 -14.11 -1.95
CA PHE A 125 4.01 -14.03 -3.17
C PHE A 125 4.89 -14.17 -4.42
N ALA A 126 6.02 -13.46 -4.47
CA ALA A 126 6.97 -13.57 -5.56
C ALA A 126 7.51 -14.99 -5.69
N PHE A 127 7.91 -15.61 -4.59
CA PHE A 127 8.44 -16.98 -4.57
C PHE A 127 7.41 -18.00 -5.10
N VAL A 128 6.17 -17.92 -4.63
CA VAL A 128 5.10 -18.85 -5.03
C VAL A 128 4.70 -18.67 -6.50
N ASN A 129 4.67 -17.42 -6.99
CA ASN A 129 4.18 -17.10 -8.33
C ASN A 129 5.28 -17.05 -9.42
N ALA A 130 6.55 -16.97 -9.02
CA ALA A 130 7.68 -16.88 -9.94
C ALA A 130 8.02 -18.19 -10.65
N GLY A 131 7.43 -19.32 -10.24
CA GLY A 131 7.68 -20.61 -10.86
C GLY A 131 7.44 -20.58 -12.38
N VAL A 132 8.51 -20.67 -13.16
CA VAL A 132 8.50 -20.78 -14.63
C VAL A 132 9.13 -22.12 -14.98
N THR A 133 8.43 -22.90 -15.78
CA THR A 133 9.00 -24.13 -16.35
C THR A 133 9.79 -23.75 -17.62
N PHE A 134 11.09 -23.92 -17.58
CA PHE A 134 11.99 -23.67 -18.72
C PHE A 134 12.10 -24.84 -19.69
N GLY A 135 11.16 -25.82 -19.63
CA GLY A 135 11.06 -26.89 -20.64
C GLY A 135 10.68 -26.30 -22.01
N ASP A 136 10.91 -26.91 -23.10
CA ASP A 136 10.44 -26.66 -24.48
C ASP A 136 10.09 -25.19 -24.86
N ILE A 137 10.96 -24.23 -24.55
CA ILE A 137 10.81 -22.86 -25.05
C ILE A 137 11.18 -22.85 -26.53
N GLN A 138 10.19 -22.99 -27.40
CA GLN A 138 10.41 -22.81 -28.85
C GLN A 138 10.50 -21.29 -29.15
N PRO A 139 11.42 -20.87 -30.05
CA PRO A 139 11.55 -19.46 -30.42
C PRO A 139 10.27 -18.82 -30.94
N GLN A 140 9.37 -19.61 -31.49
CA GLN A 140 8.07 -19.16 -32.01
C GLN A 140 7.09 -18.78 -30.91
N THR A 141 7.19 -19.40 -29.72
CA THR A 141 6.33 -19.07 -28.56
C THR A 141 6.73 -17.77 -27.89
N LEU A 142 7.97 -17.29 -28.05
CA LEU A 142 8.46 -16.03 -27.50
C LEU A 142 7.87 -14.78 -28.20
N VAL A 143 7.42 -14.93 -29.44
CA VAL A 143 6.93 -13.79 -30.25
C VAL A 143 5.48 -13.44 -29.96
N ASN A 144 4.70 -14.35 -29.36
CA ASN A 144 3.27 -14.14 -29.07
C ASN A 144 3.03 -13.40 -27.74
N VAL A 145 2.60 -14.12 -26.71
CA VAL A 145 2.24 -13.56 -25.39
C VAL A 145 3.42 -12.91 -24.70
N PRO A 146 4.63 -13.49 -24.65
CA PRO A 146 5.77 -12.87 -23.97
C PRO A 146 6.13 -11.50 -24.54
N LEU A 147 6.18 -11.37 -25.87
CA LEU A 147 6.48 -10.10 -26.52
C LEU A 147 5.38 -9.05 -26.26
N ALA A 148 4.11 -9.46 -26.33
CA ALA A 148 2.99 -8.55 -26.06
C ALA A 148 3.04 -8.01 -24.61
N VAL A 149 3.30 -8.89 -23.64
CA VAL A 149 3.44 -8.50 -22.22
C VAL A 149 4.68 -7.61 -22.02
N PHE A 150 5.82 -7.97 -22.60
CA PHE A 150 7.04 -7.18 -22.57
C PHE A 150 6.80 -5.75 -23.11
N VAL A 151 6.23 -5.63 -24.32
CA VAL A 151 5.94 -4.33 -24.94
C VAL A 151 4.93 -3.53 -24.10
N GLY A 152 3.90 -4.19 -23.59
CA GLY A 152 2.91 -3.56 -22.70
C GLY A 152 3.51 -2.98 -21.44
N LEU A 153 4.41 -3.70 -20.80
CA LEU A 153 5.09 -3.26 -19.56
C LEU A 153 6.16 -2.20 -19.83
N PHE A 154 7.10 -2.52 -20.71
CA PHE A 154 8.26 -1.65 -20.95
C PHE A 154 7.86 -0.39 -21.74
N VAL A 155 7.20 -0.55 -22.89
CA VAL A 155 6.84 0.58 -23.76
C VAL A 155 5.54 1.22 -23.33
N GLY A 156 4.48 0.43 -23.20
CA GLY A 156 3.13 0.92 -22.93
C GLY A 156 3.03 1.66 -21.59
N LYS A 157 3.53 1.05 -20.53
CA LYS A 157 3.49 1.62 -19.18
C LYS A 157 4.41 2.83 -19.05
N THR A 158 5.65 2.74 -19.55
CA THR A 158 6.61 3.84 -19.52
C THR A 158 6.11 5.07 -20.29
N LEU A 159 5.66 4.87 -21.53
CA LEU A 159 5.12 5.97 -22.34
C LEU A 159 3.81 6.51 -21.78
N GLY A 160 2.95 5.62 -21.27
CA GLY A 160 1.69 6.02 -20.64
C GLY A 160 1.95 6.93 -19.43
N ILE A 161 2.77 6.49 -18.48
CA ILE A 161 3.09 7.28 -17.29
C ILE A 161 3.75 8.60 -17.67
N PHE A 162 4.75 8.57 -18.55
CA PHE A 162 5.45 9.78 -19.00
C PHE A 162 4.50 10.77 -19.68
N SER A 163 3.72 10.30 -20.66
CA SER A 163 2.84 11.16 -21.46
C SER A 163 1.77 11.82 -20.61
N PHE A 164 1.06 11.04 -19.79
CA PHE A 164 0.04 11.59 -18.92
C PHE A 164 0.60 12.52 -17.86
N SER A 165 1.69 12.15 -17.18
CA SER A 165 2.32 13.02 -16.18
C SER A 165 2.82 14.32 -16.79
N TYR A 166 3.44 14.25 -17.98
CA TYR A 166 3.92 15.45 -18.68
C TYR A 166 2.76 16.34 -19.16
N LEU A 167 1.71 15.73 -19.74
CA LEU A 167 0.53 16.46 -20.19
C LEU A 167 -0.14 17.19 -19.03
N PHE A 168 -0.35 16.53 -17.89
CA PHE A 168 -0.93 17.18 -16.71
C PHE A 168 -0.03 18.27 -16.13
N ALA A 169 1.29 18.09 -16.13
CA ALA A 169 2.24 19.10 -15.69
C ALA A 169 2.28 20.36 -16.61
N CYS A 170 1.80 20.23 -17.85
CA CYS A 170 1.63 21.36 -18.75
C CYS A 170 0.30 22.10 -18.56
N THR A 171 -0.61 21.59 -17.74
CA THR A 171 -1.90 22.22 -17.43
C THR A 171 -1.81 23.07 -16.16
N PRO A 172 -2.72 24.04 -15.94
CA PRO A 172 -2.76 24.82 -14.70
C PRO A 172 -3.16 24.02 -13.47
N PHE A 173 -3.60 22.76 -13.65
CA PHE A 173 -4.04 21.88 -12.55
C PHE A 173 -2.90 21.21 -11.80
N ALA A 174 -1.71 21.06 -12.42
CA ALA A 174 -0.58 20.41 -11.79
C ALA A 174 0.72 21.17 -12.14
N SER A 175 1.62 21.29 -11.18
CA SER A 175 2.96 21.83 -11.40
C SER A 175 4.01 20.74 -11.26
N MET A 176 5.06 20.82 -12.05
CA MET A 176 6.20 19.92 -11.87
C MET A 176 6.84 20.14 -10.49
N PRO A 177 7.18 19.07 -9.75
CA PRO A 177 7.91 19.19 -8.49
C PRO A 177 9.21 19.97 -8.68
N THR A 178 9.58 20.78 -7.69
CA THR A 178 10.81 21.56 -7.72
C THR A 178 12.04 20.66 -7.87
N GLY A 179 12.86 20.93 -8.88
CA GLY A 179 14.05 20.13 -9.19
C GLY A 179 13.83 18.93 -10.12
N MET A 180 12.61 18.64 -10.54
CA MET A 180 12.33 17.56 -11.48
C MET A 180 12.51 18.02 -12.93
N SER A 181 13.45 17.44 -13.67
CA SER A 181 13.63 17.64 -15.10
C SER A 181 12.79 16.64 -15.91
N LYS A 182 12.56 16.93 -17.20
CA LYS A 182 11.88 15.99 -18.12
C LYS A 182 12.60 14.64 -18.21
N ARG A 183 13.95 14.64 -18.11
CA ARG A 183 14.75 13.40 -18.10
C ARG A 183 14.52 12.59 -16.85
N ASN A 184 14.42 13.24 -15.69
CA ASN A 184 14.12 12.58 -14.43
C ASN A 184 12.71 11.98 -14.45
N LEU A 185 11.73 12.71 -14.99
CA LEU A 185 10.37 12.21 -15.17
C LEU A 185 10.34 10.98 -16.06
N PHE A 186 11.10 10.96 -17.15
CA PHE A 186 11.20 9.79 -18.02
C PHE A 186 11.83 8.60 -17.29
N GLY A 187 12.94 8.82 -16.53
CA GLY A 187 13.56 7.77 -15.73
C GLY A 187 12.63 7.17 -14.68
N VAL A 188 11.87 8.01 -13.96
CA VAL A 188 10.85 7.54 -13.02
C VAL A 188 9.72 6.78 -13.73
N SER A 189 9.36 7.20 -14.95
CA SER A 189 8.36 6.49 -15.75
C SER A 189 8.84 5.11 -16.22
N MET A 190 10.14 4.97 -16.50
CA MET A 190 10.75 3.64 -16.77
C MET A 190 10.67 2.74 -15.55
N LEU A 191 11.05 3.24 -14.36
CA LEU A 191 10.90 2.45 -13.12
C LEU A 191 9.44 2.04 -12.88
N GLY A 192 8.47 2.87 -13.28
CA GLY A 192 7.06 2.53 -13.26
C GLY A 192 6.69 1.35 -14.19
N GLY A 193 7.51 1.05 -15.20
CA GLY A 193 7.38 -0.11 -16.08
C GLY A 193 7.61 -1.44 -15.38
N ILE A 194 8.34 -1.46 -14.25
CA ILE A 194 8.52 -2.65 -13.42
C ILE A 194 7.15 -3.10 -12.90
N GLY A 195 6.65 -4.21 -13.43
CA GLY A 195 5.31 -4.71 -13.11
C GLY A 195 5.28 -6.00 -12.30
N PHE A 196 6.46 -6.52 -11.94
CA PHE A 196 6.72 -7.87 -11.46
C PHE A 196 5.55 -8.51 -10.67
N THR A 197 5.24 -8.03 -9.47
CA THR A 197 4.24 -8.64 -8.59
C THR A 197 2.81 -8.50 -9.11
N VAL A 198 2.42 -7.29 -9.53
CA VAL A 198 1.07 -7.00 -10.03
C VAL A 198 0.86 -7.67 -11.40
N ALA A 199 1.86 -7.65 -12.27
CA ALA A 199 1.77 -8.27 -13.58
C ALA A 199 1.66 -9.80 -13.48
N LEU A 200 2.41 -10.45 -12.57
CA LEU A 200 2.28 -11.88 -12.29
C LEU A 200 0.89 -12.22 -11.72
N PHE A 201 0.38 -11.38 -10.84
CA PHE A 201 -0.97 -11.56 -10.29
C PHE A 201 -2.05 -11.49 -11.37
N ILE A 202 -1.97 -10.48 -12.25
CA ILE A 202 -2.90 -10.34 -13.37
C ILE A 202 -2.77 -11.53 -14.33
N ALA A 203 -1.55 -11.99 -14.63
CA ALA A 203 -1.35 -13.15 -15.46
C ALA A 203 -2.01 -14.42 -14.88
N ASN A 204 -1.84 -14.67 -13.58
CA ASN A 204 -2.49 -15.78 -12.90
C ASN A 204 -4.04 -15.69 -12.88
N LEU A 205 -4.60 -14.49 -12.91
CA LEU A 205 -6.05 -14.29 -13.00
C LEU A 205 -6.59 -14.42 -14.43
N SER A 206 -5.77 -14.09 -15.42
CA SER A 206 -6.17 -14.04 -16.83
C SER A 206 -6.10 -15.41 -17.51
N PHE A 207 -5.17 -16.25 -17.08
CA PHE A 207 -4.93 -17.55 -17.68
C PHE A 207 -5.25 -18.66 -16.68
N ASP A 208 -6.17 -19.57 -17.08
CA ASP A 208 -6.55 -20.72 -16.24
C ASP A 208 -5.44 -21.78 -16.29
N GLY A 209 -4.65 -21.85 -15.23
CA GLY A 209 -3.58 -22.83 -15.07
C GLY A 209 -4.04 -24.29 -14.92
N SER A 210 -5.36 -24.56 -14.82
CA SER A 210 -5.90 -25.91 -14.75
C SER A 210 -5.93 -26.61 -16.10
N THR A 211 -5.95 -25.86 -17.20
CA THR A 211 -5.90 -26.41 -18.57
C THR A 211 -4.48 -26.39 -19.12
N ALA A 212 -4.08 -27.38 -19.91
CA ALA A 212 -2.75 -27.45 -20.49
C ALA A 212 -2.42 -26.21 -21.34
N ALA A 213 -3.37 -25.73 -22.13
CA ALA A 213 -3.20 -24.51 -22.96
C ALA A 213 -3.09 -23.24 -22.09
N GLY A 214 -3.89 -23.14 -21.02
CA GLY A 214 -3.85 -22.02 -20.08
C GLY A 214 -2.55 -21.98 -19.27
N ALA A 215 -2.03 -23.13 -18.84
CA ALA A 215 -0.75 -23.25 -18.16
C ALA A 215 0.43 -22.81 -19.07
N ASP A 216 0.39 -23.15 -20.36
CA ASP A 216 1.40 -22.70 -21.32
C ASP A 216 1.34 -21.19 -21.54
N LEU A 217 0.14 -20.62 -21.75
CA LEU A 217 -0.05 -19.18 -21.87
C LEU A 217 0.39 -18.42 -20.60
N LEU A 218 0.13 -18.98 -19.43
CA LEU A 218 0.58 -18.42 -18.16
C LEU A 218 2.11 -18.42 -18.06
N ASN A 219 2.78 -19.49 -18.44
CA ASN A 219 4.25 -19.56 -18.48
C ASN A 219 4.83 -18.54 -19.46
N GLN A 220 4.23 -18.40 -20.62
CA GLN A 220 4.61 -17.39 -21.61
C GLN A 220 4.44 -15.96 -21.07
N ALA A 221 3.32 -15.68 -20.41
CA ALA A 221 3.07 -14.38 -19.79
C ALA A 221 4.10 -14.07 -18.67
N LYS A 222 4.43 -15.05 -17.83
CA LYS A 222 5.47 -14.93 -16.80
C LYS A 222 6.83 -14.57 -17.39
N LEU A 223 7.24 -15.22 -18.49
CA LEU A 223 8.49 -14.88 -19.21
C LEU A 223 8.47 -13.43 -19.70
N GLY A 224 7.37 -12.97 -20.27
CA GLY A 224 7.20 -11.57 -20.68
C GLY A 224 7.29 -10.59 -19.52
N VAL A 225 6.73 -10.93 -18.35
CA VAL A 225 6.81 -10.12 -17.13
C VAL A 225 8.24 -10.02 -16.61
N PHE A 226 8.97 -11.15 -16.57
CA PHE A 226 10.38 -11.16 -16.13
C PHE A 226 11.26 -10.32 -17.05
N THR A 227 11.17 -10.55 -18.35
CA THR A 227 11.99 -9.80 -19.34
C THR A 227 11.63 -8.31 -19.31
N GLY A 228 10.35 -7.96 -19.27
CA GLY A 228 9.89 -6.57 -19.20
C GLY A 228 10.35 -5.85 -17.92
N SER A 229 10.24 -6.51 -16.78
CA SER A 229 10.66 -5.93 -15.49
C SER A 229 12.18 -5.84 -15.32
N PHE A 230 12.96 -6.71 -15.98
CA PHE A 230 14.42 -6.69 -15.91
C PHE A 230 15.04 -5.58 -16.78
N ILE A 231 14.39 -5.27 -17.91
CA ILE A 231 14.89 -4.25 -18.85
C ILE A 231 14.41 -2.84 -18.48
N SER A 232 13.28 -2.73 -17.75
CA SER A 232 12.72 -1.46 -17.29
C SER A 232 13.51 -0.84 -16.15
#